data_2365c7c4d37b42673da549bc91d02341
#
_entry.id   2365c7c4d37b42673da549bc91d02341
#
_cell.length_a   1.000
_cell.length_b   1.000
_cell.length_c   1.000
_cell.angle_alpha   90.00
_cell.angle_beta   90.00
_cell.angle_gamma   90.00
#
_symmetry.space_group_name_H-M   'P 1'
#
loop_
_entity.id
_entity.type
_entity.pdbx_description
1 polymer ?
#
loop_
_entity_poly.entity_id
_entity_poly.type
_entity_poly.pdbx_seq_one_letter_code
_entity_poly.pdbx_strand_id
1 'polypeptide(L)'
;IFSPRVNLRYNPTPNANFRLTYAGGFRAPQAFDEDLHTKISDGDRVKIALAKDLKEERSHSFSASADLYKSFGKVQTNLLIEGFYTRLNNMFATRKLADDVVIDGARVEERYNSNGATVFGLNLEGKASLTSWAQLQAGFTWQNSRYRTAEEWDDDAADEFKTTKRLLRT
;
A
#
# COMPACT_ATOMS: atom_id res chain seq x y z
N ILE A 1 -19.35 4.95 8.88
CA ILE A 1 -18.12 4.80 8.06
C ILE A 1 -18.03 6.00 7.15
N PHE A 2 -16.92 6.73 7.19
CA PHE A 2 -16.71 7.91 6.34
C PHE A 2 -15.36 7.76 5.60
N SER A 3 -15.43 7.65 4.26
CA SER A 3 -14.28 7.52 3.36
C SER A 3 -14.34 8.63 2.30
N PRO A 4 -13.88 9.85 2.62
CA PRO A 4 -13.98 10.98 1.72
C PRO A 4 -13.03 10.83 0.54
N ARG A 5 -13.48 11.31 -0.63
CA ARG A 5 -12.64 11.45 -1.82
C ARG A 5 -12.87 12.80 -2.46
N VAL A 6 -11.79 13.52 -2.71
CA VAL A 6 -11.80 14.83 -3.37
C VAL A 6 -10.84 14.78 -4.54
N ASN A 7 -11.27 15.27 -5.69
CA ASN A 7 -10.47 15.37 -6.90
C ASN A 7 -10.63 16.78 -7.47
N LEU A 8 -9.52 17.49 -7.60
CA LEU A 8 -9.44 18.80 -8.25
C LEU A 8 -8.73 18.65 -9.58
N ARG A 9 -9.31 19.19 -10.62
CA ARG A 9 -8.74 19.20 -11.97
C ARG A 9 -8.62 20.64 -12.45
N TYR A 10 -7.46 20.98 -13.00
CA TYR A 10 -7.15 22.27 -13.57
C TYR A 10 -6.51 22.13 -14.96
N ASN A 11 -7.14 22.69 -15.96
CA ASN A 11 -6.70 22.64 -17.36
C ASN A 11 -6.39 24.07 -17.83
N PRO A 12 -5.17 24.58 -17.61
CA PRO A 12 -4.81 25.93 -18.05
C PRO A 12 -4.79 26.09 -19.57
N THR A 13 -4.52 24.99 -20.29
CA THR A 13 -4.52 24.90 -21.74
C THR A 13 -5.10 23.56 -22.20
N PRO A 14 -5.50 23.40 -23.48
CA PRO A 14 -5.90 22.10 -24.02
C PRO A 14 -4.82 21.02 -23.93
N ASN A 15 -3.56 21.42 -23.78
CA ASN A 15 -2.40 20.54 -23.79
C ASN A 15 -1.81 20.28 -22.40
N ALA A 16 -2.41 20.81 -21.33
CA ALA A 16 -1.94 20.62 -19.97
C ALA A 16 -3.12 20.36 -19.02
N ASN A 17 -3.05 19.26 -18.30
CA ASN A 17 -4.07 18.84 -17.33
C ASN A 17 -3.38 18.50 -16.01
N PHE A 18 -3.70 19.26 -14.98
CA PHE A 18 -3.23 19.03 -13.62
C PHE A 18 -4.34 18.43 -12.78
N ARG A 19 -3.99 17.49 -11.91
CA ARG A 19 -4.93 16.85 -11.02
C ARG A 19 -4.35 16.70 -9.62
N LEU A 20 -5.15 17.04 -8.61
CA LEU A 20 -4.88 16.76 -7.21
C LEU A 20 -5.98 15.85 -6.70
N THR A 21 -5.60 14.79 -6.03
CA THR A 21 -6.54 13.83 -5.45
C THR A 21 -6.21 13.60 -3.98
N TYR A 22 -7.24 13.59 -3.16
CA TYR A 22 -7.20 13.07 -1.80
C TYR A 22 -8.22 11.95 -1.68
N ALA A 23 -7.84 10.85 -1.04
CA ALA A 23 -8.74 9.75 -0.72
C ALA A 23 -8.47 9.23 0.69
N GLY A 24 -9.53 9.13 1.50
CA GLY A 24 -9.54 8.44 2.77
C GLY A 24 -10.08 7.03 2.59
N GLY A 25 -9.46 6.05 3.23
CA GLY A 25 -9.93 4.67 3.29
C GLY A 25 -9.94 4.16 4.71
N PHE A 26 -10.67 3.09 4.95
CA PHE A 26 -10.66 2.38 6.23
C PHE A 26 -10.84 0.88 5.99
N ARG A 27 -10.36 0.08 6.92
CA ARG A 27 -10.57 -1.36 7.01
C ARG A 27 -11.05 -1.68 8.43
N ALA A 28 -12.23 -2.29 8.53
CA ALA A 28 -12.78 -2.70 9.82
C ALA A 28 -11.96 -3.88 10.41
N PRO A 29 -11.85 -4.00 11.75
CA PRO A 29 -11.31 -5.18 12.38
C PRO A 29 -12.11 -6.42 11.99
N GLN A 30 -11.43 -7.45 11.51
CA GLN A 30 -12.05 -8.73 11.17
C GLN A 30 -11.28 -9.85 11.86
N ALA A 31 -12.02 -10.81 12.43
CA ALA A 31 -11.42 -11.99 13.05
C ALA A 31 -10.83 -12.94 12.00
N PHE A 32 -11.39 -12.91 10.79
CA PHE A 32 -10.96 -13.77 9.69
C PHE A 32 -10.44 -12.89 8.55
N ASP A 33 -9.35 -13.28 7.93
CA ASP A 33 -9.00 -12.79 6.60
C ASP A 33 -10.01 -13.38 5.62
N GLU A 34 -10.26 -12.69 4.50
CA GLU A 34 -11.20 -13.14 3.44
C GLU A 34 -10.81 -14.53 2.89
N ASP A 35 -9.56 -14.92 3.04
CA ASP A 35 -9.11 -16.30 2.85
C ASP A 35 -9.44 -17.12 4.09
N LEU A 36 -10.57 -17.81 4.05
CA LEU A 36 -11.07 -18.79 5.04
C LEU A 36 -10.15 -20.01 5.25
N HIS A 37 -8.89 -19.89 4.94
CA HIS A 37 -7.92 -20.95 5.15
C HIS A 37 -7.29 -20.78 6.52
N THR A 38 -7.53 -21.77 7.38
CA THR A 38 -6.70 -22.01 8.55
C THR A 38 -5.25 -21.89 8.06
N LYS A 39 -4.54 -20.85 8.45
CA LYS A 39 -3.11 -20.75 8.13
C LYS A 39 -2.45 -21.97 8.74
N ILE A 40 -2.01 -22.88 7.91
CA ILE A 40 -1.10 -23.94 8.30
C ILE A 40 0.29 -23.33 8.13
N SER A 41 0.84 -22.79 9.20
CA SER A 41 2.24 -22.39 9.25
C SER A 41 2.99 -23.50 9.96
N ASP A 42 4.00 -24.07 9.32
CA ASP A 42 4.83 -25.18 9.84
C ASP A 42 4.08 -26.44 10.31
N GLY A 43 2.94 -26.76 9.70
CA GLY A 43 2.15 -27.94 10.06
C GLY A 43 1.20 -27.74 11.27
N ASP A 44 1.27 -26.60 11.94
CA ASP A 44 0.41 -26.27 13.09
C ASP A 44 -0.81 -25.44 12.66
N ARG A 45 -1.93 -25.70 13.31
CA ARG A 45 -3.13 -24.87 13.17
C ARG A 45 -2.92 -23.57 13.93
N VAL A 46 -3.21 -22.42 13.26
CA VAL A 46 -3.14 -21.11 13.89
C VAL A 46 -4.54 -20.51 14.03
N LYS A 47 -4.89 -20.09 15.24
CA LYS A 47 -6.09 -19.31 15.53
C LYS A 47 -5.72 -17.85 15.74
N ILE A 48 -6.48 -16.94 15.14
CA ILE A 48 -6.26 -15.50 15.29
C ILE A 48 -7.22 -14.97 16.36
N ALA A 49 -6.68 -14.41 17.43
CA ALA A 49 -7.40 -13.65 18.44
C ALA A 49 -7.31 -12.15 18.12
N LEU A 50 -8.35 -11.40 18.44
CA LEU A 50 -8.34 -9.95 18.29
C LEU A 50 -7.91 -9.30 19.61
N ALA A 51 -6.99 -8.33 19.54
CA ALA A 51 -6.65 -7.49 20.68
C ALA A 51 -7.90 -6.72 21.16
N LYS A 52 -8.05 -6.56 22.48
CA LYS A 52 -9.24 -5.91 23.09
C LYS A 52 -9.40 -4.44 22.67
N ASP A 53 -8.31 -3.78 22.31
CA ASP A 53 -8.23 -2.38 21.91
C ASP A 53 -8.06 -2.21 20.38
N LEU A 54 -8.33 -3.26 19.60
CA LEU A 54 -8.18 -3.25 18.15
C LEU A 54 -9.08 -2.21 17.50
N LYS A 55 -8.47 -1.27 16.81
CA LYS A 55 -9.11 -0.15 16.09
C LYS A 55 -9.10 -0.44 14.59
N GLU A 56 -9.99 0.25 13.87
CA GLU A 56 -9.96 0.22 12.42
C GLU A 56 -8.64 0.76 11.85
N GLU A 57 -8.17 0.14 10.79
CA GLU A 57 -7.08 0.66 9.96
C GLU A 57 -7.61 1.81 9.10
N ARG A 58 -6.87 2.91 9.04
CA ARG A 58 -7.21 4.08 8.23
C ARG A 58 -6.09 4.46 7.29
N SER A 59 -6.46 4.79 6.05
CA SER A 59 -5.52 5.30 5.05
C SER A 59 -5.87 6.73 4.63
N HIS A 60 -4.83 7.50 4.35
CA HIS A 60 -4.91 8.81 3.75
C HIS A 60 -3.96 8.84 2.56
N SER A 61 -4.52 8.98 1.37
CA SER A 61 -3.78 9.01 0.11
C SER A 61 -3.90 10.37 -0.56
N PHE A 62 -2.76 10.90 -0.97
CA PHE A 62 -2.64 12.12 -1.75
C PHE A 62 -1.92 11.80 -3.05
N SER A 63 -2.40 12.32 -4.17
CA SER A 63 -1.65 12.30 -5.42
C SER A 63 -1.77 13.63 -6.16
N ALA A 64 -0.70 13.97 -6.87
CA ALA A 64 -0.65 15.12 -7.76
C ALA A 64 -0.10 14.65 -9.11
N SER A 65 -0.78 14.97 -10.20
CA SER A 65 -0.33 14.61 -11.53
C SER A 65 -0.39 15.79 -12.50
N ALA A 66 0.54 15.77 -13.45
CA ALA A 66 0.59 16.63 -14.62
C ALA A 66 0.57 15.74 -15.87
N ASP A 67 -0.38 15.98 -16.74
CA ASP A 67 -0.57 15.27 -18.00
C ASP A 67 -0.41 16.28 -19.14
N LEU A 68 0.70 16.19 -19.87
CA LEU A 68 1.17 17.19 -20.82
C LEU A 68 1.16 16.60 -22.22
N TYR A 69 0.60 17.34 -23.16
CA TYR A 69 0.52 16.96 -24.57
C TYR A 69 1.31 17.92 -25.42
N LYS A 70 2.06 17.42 -26.40
CA LYS A 70 2.77 18.25 -27.36
C LYS A 70 2.86 17.54 -28.70
N SER A 71 2.66 18.30 -29.78
CA SER A 71 2.86 17.83 -31.14
C SER A 71 4.16 18.40 -31.72
N PHE A 72 4.96 17.53 -32.30
CA PHE A 72 6.19 17.87 -33.04
C PHE A 72 5.99 17.46 -34.51
N GLY A 73 5.47 18.37 -35.33
CA GLY A 73 5.06 18.04 -36.68
C GLY A 73 3.95 16.99 -36.72
N LYS A 74 4.23 15.81 -37.26
CA LYS A 74 3.27 14.69 -37.33
C LYS A 74 3.30 13.79 -36.09
N VAL A 75 4.31 13.96 -35.23
CA VAL A 75 4.46 13.16 -34.02
C VAL A 75 3.67 13.79 -32.88
N GLN A 76 2.75 13.05 -32.30
CA GLN A 76 2.00 13.45 -31.10
C GLN A 76 2.63 12.80 -29.89
N THR A 77 2.89 13.59 -28.85
CA THR A 77 3.48 13.09 -27.61
C THR A 77 2.62 13.41 -26.39
N ASN A 78 2.71 12.55 -25.40
CA ASN A 78 2.10 12.74 -24.08
C ASN A 78 3.13 12.38 -23.01
N LEU A 79 3.22 13.18 -21.97
CA LEU A 79 4.02 12.94 -20.78
C LEU A 79 3.13 13.05 -19.56
N LEU A 80 2.99 11.95 -18.82
CA LEU A 80 2.33 11.91 -17.51
C LEU A 80 3.41 11.84 -16.41
N ILE A 81 3.31 12.75 -15.46
CA ILE A 81 4.11 12.78 -14.23
C ILE A 81 3.13 12.71 -13.06
N GLU A 82 3.28 11.76 -12.15
CA GLU A 82 2.45 11.63 -10.97
C GLU A 82 3.29 11.37 -9.73
N GLY A 83 3.14 12.22 -8.72
CA GLY A 83 3.64 11.97 -7.37
C GLY A 83 2.52 11.48 -6.47
N PHE A 84 2.79 10.50 -5.61
CA PHE A 84 1.82 9.99 -4.65
C PHE A 84 2.43 9.79 -3.26
N TYR A 85 1.56 9.92 -2.25
CA TYR A 85 1.87 9.69 -0.85
C TYR A 85 0.68 9.05 -0.17
N THR A 86 0.89 7.92 0.49
CA THR A 86 -0.13 7.23 1.29
C THR A 86 0.38 6.99 2.70
N ARG A 87 -0.43 7.36 3.67
CA ARG A 87 -0.20 7.08 5.09
C ARG A 87 -1.24 6.10 5.59
N LEU A 88 -0.78 4.99 6.16
CA LEU A 88 -1.57 4.00 6.87
C LEU A 88 -1.43 4.23 8.38
N ASN A 89 -2.54 4.29 9.09
CA ASN A 89 -2.58 4.38 10.55
C ASN A 89 -3.28 3.14 11.09
N ASN A 90 -2.88 2.71 12.29
CA ASN A 90 -3.43 1.53 12.96
C ASN A 90 -3.40 0.27 12.07
N MET A 91 -2.34 0.10 11.28
CA MET A 91 -2.20 -1.03 10.37
C MET A 91 -2.31 -2.33 11.17
N PHE A 92 -3.04 -3.31 10.65
CA PHE A 92 -3.14 -4.61 11.29
C PHE A 92 -1.83 -5.38 11.15
N ALA A 93 -1.35 -5.87 12.28
CA ALA A 93 -0.23 -6.78 12.39
C ALA A 93 -0.63 -7.97 13.27
N THR A 94 0.08 -9.06 13.15
CA THR A 94 -0.08 -10.24 13.99
C THR A 94 1.19 -10.44 14.80
N ARG A 95 1.03 -10.88 16.05
CA ARG A 95 2.13 -11.30 16.90
C ARG A 95 1.79 -12.64 17.53
N LYS A 96 2.77 -13.47 17.76
CA LYS A 96 2.61 -14.70 18.55
C LYS A 96 2.31 -14.31 19.99
N LEU A 97 1.27 -14.89 20.57
CA LEU A 97 1.13 -14.93 22.02
C LEU A 97 2.14 -15.96 22.55
N ALA A 98 2.64 -15.77 23.78
CA ALA A 98 3.67 -16.63 24.37
C ALA A 98 3.46 -18.12 24.01
N ASP A 99 4.55 -18.86 23.82
CA ASP A 99 4.60 -20.21 23.24
C ASP A 99 3.66 -21.26 23.89
N ASP A 100 3.07 -20.95 25.04
CA ASP A 100 2.23 -21.82 25.84
C ASP A 100 0.73 -21.67 25.59
N VAL A 101 0.30 -20.69 24.77
CA VAL A 101 -1.12 -20.46 24.53
C VAL A 101 -1.59 -21.30 23.34
N VAL A 102 -1.99 -22.55 23.65
CA VAL A 102 -2.62 -23.47 22.70
C VAL A 102 -4.09 -23.62 23.04
N ILE A 103 -4.99 -23.29 22.10
CA ILE A 103 -6.44 -23.48 22.26
C ILE A 103 -6.89 -24.50 21.21
N ASP A 104 -7.44 -25.63 21.68
CA ASP A 104 -7.89 -26.76 20.83
C ASP A 104 -6.78 -27.31 19.90
N GLY A 105 -5.54 -27.36 20.37
CA GLY A 105 -4.40 -27.85 19.59
C GLY A 105 -3.92 -26.88 18.50
N ALA A 106 -4.34 -25.62 18.55
CA ALA A 106 -3.90 -24.58 17.63
C ALA A 106 -3.10 -23.49 18.38
N ARG A 107 -2.01 -23.03 17.80
CA ARG A 107 -1.29 -21.83 18.27
C ARG A 107 -2.18 -20.61 18.15
N VAL A 108 -2.07 -19.67 19.07
CA VAL A 108 -2.85 -18.43 19.02
C VAL A 108 -1.94 -17.26 18.67
N GLU A 109 -2.28 -16.59 17.59
CA GLU A 109 -1.70 -15.30 17.21
C GLU A 109 -2.70 -14.20 17.55
N GLU A 110 -2.21 -13.07 18.06
CA GLU A 110 -3.03 -11.90 18.33
C GLU A 110 -2.90 -10.88 17.19
N ARG A 111 -4.03 -10.48 16.64
CA ARG A 111 -4.10 -9.33 15.71
C ARG A 111 -4.21 -8.05 16.52
N TYR A 112 -3.29 -7.14 16.29
CA TYR A 112 -3.19 -5.83 16.96
C TYR A 112 -2.96 -4.70 15.95
N ASN A 113 -3.02 -3.46 16.40
CA ASN A 113 -2.67 -2.32 15.57
C ASN A 113 -1.19 -1.95 15.75
N SER A 114 -0.43 -2.02 14.67
CA SER A 114 0.91 -1.43 14.60
C SER A 114 0.82 0.08 14.39
N ASN A 115 1.97 0.77 14.51
CA ASN A 115 2.05 2.23 14.29
C ASN A 115 1.82 2.66 12.84
N GLY A 116 1.58 1.70 11.95
CA GLY A 116 1.27 1.93 10.55
C GLY A 116 2.49 2.13 9.66
N ALA A 117 2.22 2.54 8.42
CA ALA A 117 3.22 2.63 7.36
C ALA A 117 3.02 3.88 6.50
N THR A 118 4.04 4.21 5.72
CA THR A 118 3.99 5.22 4.68
C THR A 118 4.50 4.66 3.37
N VAL A 119 3.82 5.01 2.28
CA VAL A 119 4.22 4.69 0.91
C VAL A 119 4.23 5.99 0.12
N PHE A 120 5.30 6.27 -0.59
CA PHE A 120 5.36 7.42 -1.48
C PHE A 120 6.19 7.10 -2.71
N GLY A 121 5.94 7.80 -3.79
CA GLY A 121 6.63 7.52 -5.04
C GLY A 121 6.31 8.47 -6.15
N LEU A 122 6.88 8.15 -7.31
CA LEU A 122 6.77 8.89 -8.56
C LEU A 122 6.50 7.91 -9.70
N ASN A 123 5.49 8.23 -10.51
CA ASN A 123 5.22 7.59 -11.79
C ASN A 123 5.56 8.54 -12.93
N LEU A 124 6.26 8.05 -13.93
CA LEU A 124 6.53 8.74 -15.19
C LEU A 124 6.04 7.86 -16.33
N GLU A 125 5.26 8.40 -17.23
CA GLU A 125 4.83 7.69 -18.43
C GLU A 125 4.96 8.61 -19.65
N GLY A 126 5.63 8.14 -20.68
CA GLY A 126 5.77 8.81 -21.96
C GLY A 126 5.12 8.01 -23.07
N LYS A 127 4.37 8.69 -23.93
CA LYS A 127 3.78 8.15 -25.16
C LYS A 127 4.18 8.99 -26.35
N ALA A 128 4.46 8.35 -27.48
CA ALA A 128 4.72 9.01 -28.74
C ALA A 128 4.04 8.24 -29.89
N SER A 129 3.10 8.88 -30.56
CA SER A 129 2.50 8.39 -31.80
C SER A 129 3.33 8.89 -32.98
N LEU A 130 4.17 7.99 -33.55
CA LEU A 130 5.11 8.32 -34.61
C LEU A 130 4.42 8.38 -35.98
N THR A 131 3.45 7.49 -36.18
CA THR A 131 2.66 7.38 -37.42
C THR A 131 1.26 6.88 -37.07
N SER A 132 0.38 6.75 -38.06
CA SER A 132 -0.98 6.19 -37.87
C SER A 132 -0.98 4.72 -37.42
N TRP A 133 0.13 4.00 -37.61
CA TRP A 133 0.25 2.56 -37.30
C TRP A 133 1.32 2.26 -36.23
N ALA A 134 2.12 3.24 -35.81
CA ALA A 134 3.19 3.03 -34.84
C ALA A 134 3.06 3.98 -33.63
N GLN A 135 3.01 3.40 -32.43
CA GLN A 135 3.03 4.10 -31.17
C GLN A 135 4.06 3.47 -30.24
N LEU A 136 4.83 4.33 -29.55
CA LEU A 136 5.76 3.94 -28.51
C LEU A 136 5.21 4.41 -27.16
N GLN A 137 5.30 3.57 -26.13
CA GLN A 137 4.98 3.91 -24.74
C GLN A 137 6.08 3.36 -23.82
N ALA A 138 6.52 4.17 -22.88
CA ALA A 138 7.45 3.78 -21.83
C ALA A 138 6.99 4.34 -20.49
N GLY A 139 7.18 3.57 -19.42
CA GLY A 139 6.83 3.97 -18.08
C GLY A 139 7.92 3.61 -17.08
N PHE A 140 8.06 4.44 -16.05
CA PHE A 140 8.95 4.23 -14.91
C PHE A 140 8.21 4.54 -13.62
N THR A 141 8.29 3.64 -12.66
CA THR A 141 7.76 3.82 -11.31
C THR A 141 8.88 3.68 -10.29
N TRP A 142 9.02 4.70 -9.44
CA TRP A 142 9.85 4.61 -8.25
C TRP A 142 8.96 4.76 -7.02
N GLN A 143 9.11 3.86 -6.05
CA GLN A 143 8.40 3.95 -4.78
C GLN A 143 9.27 3.55 -3.60
N ASN A 144 8.93 4.12 -2.45
CA ASN A 144 9.51 3.77 -1.16
C ASN A 144 8.38 3.47 -0.17
N SER A 145 8.46 2.34 0.48
CA SER A 145 7.48 1.87 1.46
C SER A 145 8.18 1.59 2.78
N ARG A 146 7.68 2.18 3.88
CA ARG A 146 8.31 2.03 5.19
C ARG A 146 7.29 1.91 6.30
N TYR A 147 7.55 1.03 7.25
CA TYR A 147 6.90 1.05 8.55
C TYR A 147 7.32 2.29 9.33
N ARG A 148 6.44 2.83 10.14
CA ARG A 148 6.75 3.99 11.02
C ARG A 148 7.62 3.57 12.19
N THR A 149 7.40 2.38 12.76
CA THR A 149 8.28 1.70 13.70
C THR A 149 8.85 0.47 13.03
N ALA A 150 10.02 0.02 13.49
CA ALA A 150 10.56 -1.25 13.01
C ALA A 150 9.65 -2.39 13.46
N GLU A 151 9.32 -3.29 12.54
CA GLU A 151 8.54 -4.50 12.78
C GLU A 151 9.47 -5.72 12.71
N GLU A 152 9.18 -6.71 13.52
CA GLU A 152 9.87 -8.00 13.51
C GLU A 152 9.47 -8.78 12.25
N TRP A 153 10.41 -9.39 11.58
CA TRP A 153 10.15 -10.12 10.34
C TRP A 153 10.75 -11.52 10.28
N ASP A 154 11.64 -11.87 11.22
CA ASP A 154 12.33 -13.16 11.26
C ASP A 154 12.40 -13.65 12.70
N ASP A 155 11.81 -14.81 12.94
CA ASP A 155 11.65 -15.44 14.24
C ASP A 155 12.61 -16.66 14.41
N ASP A 156 13.32 -17.05 13.32
CA ASP A 156 14.11 -18.28 13.30
C ASP A 156 15.55 -18.10 13.82
N ALA A 157 15.97 -16.89 14.11
CA ALA A 157 17.30 -16.63 14.66
C ALA A 157 17.24 -16.72 16.18
N ALA A 158 17.85 -17.73 16.73
CA ALA A 158 17.80 -18.11 18.15
C ALA A 158 18.21 -17.04 19.17
N ASP A 159 18.68 -15.86 18.80
CA ASP A 159 19.12 -14.82 19.75
C ASP A 159 18.99 -13.36 19.29
N GLU A 160 18.61 -13.04 18.06
CA GLU A 160 18.43 -11.66 17.62
C GLU A 160 17.21 -11.50 16.73
N PHE A 161 16.16 -10.82 17.23
CA PHE A 161 15.02 -10.41 16.41
C PHE A 161 15.48 -9.45 15.32
N LYS A 162 15.34 -9.85 14.05
CA LYS A 162 15.59 -8.96 12.93
C LYS A 162 14.42 -8.03 12.74
N THR A 163 14.63 -6.74 12.97
CA THR A 163 13.63 -5.70 12.76
C THR A 163 13.89 -4.92 11.47
N THR A 164 12.87 -4.50 10.77
CA THR A 164 12.99 -3.66 9.59
C THR A 164 11.94 -2.57 9.54
N LYS A 165 12.31 -1.40 8.99
CA LYS A 165 11.36 -0.35 8.62
C LYS A 165 10.91 -0.45 7.16
N ARG A 166 11.47 -1.36 6.37
CA ARG A 166 10.99 -1.58 5.00
C ARG A 166 9.78 -2.48 5.03
N LEU A 167 8.71 -2.10 4.32
CA LEU A 167 7.62 -3.02 4.02
C LEU A 167 8.19 -4.15 3.16
N LEU A 168 8.08 -5.37 3.66
CA LEU A 168 8.47 -6.56 2.91
C LEU A 168 7.49 -6.70 1.73
N ARG A 169 8.02 -7.09 0.58
CA ARG A 169 7.17 -7.51 -0.54
C ARG A 169 6.69 -8.93 -0.23
N THR A 170 5.40 -9.09 -0.14
CA THR A 170 4.73 -10.40 -0.12
C THR A 170 4.70 -10.97 -1.53
#